data_a132bc15f9724deada3ea2d9b7cbfab6
#
_entry.id   a132bc15f9724deada3ea2d9b7cbfab6
#
_cell.length_a   1.000
_cell.length_b   1.000
_cell.length_c   1.000
_cell.angle_alpha   90.00
_cell.angle_beta   90.00
_cell.angle_gamma   90.00
#
_symmetry.space_group_name_H-M   'P 1'
#
loop_
_entity.id
_entity.type
_entity.pdbx_description
1 polymer ?
#
loop_
_entity_poly.entity_id
_entity_poly.type
_entity_poly.pdbx_seq_one_letter_code
_entity_poly.pdbx_strand_id
1 'polypeptide(L)'
;MTVLVTGATGAIGPCLVHAFRKAGYPVRTFSLDRPQSAAFPLGVETQIGDVTDPVAVQSAMHGVGAVIHLAALLHIVNPTSELREKYERINVGGTATVIAAAVKAGVKRVVLASTIAVYGPSDGRVVTEDTPPHPDTFYAQTKLAAEKIVLEARGMDGQAIGTVLRFGAVYGSLIKGNYERLVKALARNRFVPIGDGCNRRTLVYDKDLARAVVLAVQHSSAAGRIYNVTDGQFHELRDIISSISGALGRKPPQFSIPVGPARIVAGFFEDTLRLIGCRSPICRATIDKYTEDIAVENKRIRQELGFVPEYDLSAGWCETVSAMREAGDL
;
A
#
# COMPACT_ATOMS: atom_id res chain seq x y z
N MET A 1 -13.84 1.18 22.43
CA MET A 1 -12.38 1.05 22.14
C MET A 1 -12.04 2.08 21.08
N THR A 2 -11.14 3.01 21.37
CA THR A 2 -10.66 4.01 20.39
C THR A 2 -9.63 3.37 19.46
N VAL A 3 -9.75 3.65 18.16
CA VAL A 3 -8.78 3.22 17.14
C VAL A 3 -7.87 4.41 16.79
N LEU A 4 -6.57 4.23 16.92
CA LEU A 4 -5.56 5.19 16.46
C LEU A 4 -5.10 4.81 15.05
N VAL A 5 -5.16 5.76 14.13
CA VAL A 5 -4.63 5.59 12.76
C VAL A 5 -3.42 6.50 12.58
N THR A 6 -2.22 5.93 12.49
CA THR A 6 -1.00 6.70 12.20
C THR A 6 -0.84 6.84 10.69
N GLY A 7 -0.34 8.00 10.23
CA GLY A 7 -0.24 8.27 8.78
C GLY A 7 -1.59 8.44 8.08
N ALA A 8 -2.60 8.86 8.81
CA ALA A 8 -3.99 8.98 8.34
C ALA A 8 -4.18 9.98 7.19
N THR A 9 -3.25 10.91 6.97
CA THR A 9 -3.27 11.86 5.84
C THR A 9 -2.75 11.27 4.53
N GLY A 10 -2.24 10.02 4.58
CA GLY A 10 -1.80 9.27 3.40
C GLY A 10 -2.96 8.80 2.51
N ALA A 11 -2.63 8.20 1.36
CA ALA A 11 -3.60 7.80 0.32
C ALA A 11 -4.72 6.86 0.82
N ILE A 12 -4.44 5.96 1.77
CA ILE A 12 -5.42 5.00 2.30
C ILE A 12 -6.06 5.46 3.61
N GLY A 13 -5.44 6.44 4.28
CA GLY A 13 -5.87 6.86 5.61
C GLY A 13 -7.31 7.35 5.69
N PRO A 14 -7.77 8.27 4.84
CA PRO A 14 -9.15 8.74 4.86
C PRO A 14 -10.18 7.61 4.70
N CYS A 15 -9.95 6.69 3.77
CA CYS A 15 -10.84 5.54 3.56
C CYS A 15 -10.94 4.68 4.83
N LEU A 16 -9.81 4.40 5.49
CA LEU A 16 -9.78 3.66 6.76
C LEU A 16 -10.49 4.40 7.89
N VAL A 17 -10.25 5.71 8.04
CA VAL A 17 -10.94 6.53 9.06
C VAL A 17 -12.45 6.46 8.86
N HIS A 18 -12.93 6.60 7.63
CA HIS A 18 -14.36 6.45 7.30
C HIS A 18 -14.88 5.05 7.63
N ALA A 19 -14.15 3.99 7.27
CA ALA A 19 -14.55 2.61 7.53
C ALA A 19 -14.67 2.31 9.03
N PHE A 20 -13.71 2.73 9.84
CA PHE A 20 -13.79 2.55 11.30
C PHE A 20 -14.90 3.39 11.94
N ARG A 21 -15.14 4.62 11.48
CA ARG A 21 -16.30 5.43 11.94
C ARG A 21 -17.62 4.76 11.59
N LYS A 22 -17.76 4.23 10.37
CA LYS A 22 -18.92 3.47 9.91
C LYS A 22 -19.13 2.19 10.74
N ALA A 23 -18.06 1.54 11.16
CA ALA A 23 -18.09 0.38 12.05
C ALA A 23 -18.33 0.72 13.53
N GLY A 24 -18.60 1.99 13.87
CA GLY A 24 -18.96 2.44 15.22
C GLY A 24 -17.78 2.71 16.16
N TYR A 25 -16.54 2.76 15.66
CA TYR A 25 -15.37 3.04 16.50
C TYR A 25 -15.12 4.55 16.62
N PRO A 26 -14.84 5.07 17.84
CA PRO A 26 -14.13 6.33 17.99
C PRO A 26 -12.76 6.24 17.32
N VAL A 27 -12.43 7.26 16.50
CA VAL A 27 -11.16 7.28 15.76
C VAL A 27 -10.34 8.50 16.18
N ARG A 28 -9.08 8.26 16.46
CA ARG A 28 -8.01 9.25 16.58
C ARG A 28 -7.05 9.09 15.42
N THR A 29 -6.64 10.19 14.81
CA THR A 29 -5.60 10.20 13.77
C THR A 29 -4.32 10.81 14.30
N PHE A 30 -3.17 10.28 13.84
CA PHE A 30 -1.85 10.79 14.15
C PHE A 30 -1.02 10.86 12.87
N SER A 31 -0.64 12.04 12.46
CA SER A 31 0.05 12.26 11.18
C SER A 31 1.03 13.43 11.29
N LEU A 32 2.06 13.42 10.44
CA LEU A 32 3.04 14.51 10.37
C LEU A 32 2.39 15.81 9.89
N ASP A 33 1.47 15.70 8.93
CA ASP A 33 0.78 16.84 8.33
C ASP A 33 -0.66 16.97 8.84
N ARG A 34 -1.18 18.20 8.79
CA ARG A 34 -2.60 18.45 9.04
C ARG A 34 -3.45 17.82 7.94
N PRO A 35 -4.59 17.19 8.27
CA PRO A 35 -5.52 16.74 7.26
C PRO A 35 -6.09 17.95 6.51
N GLN A 36 -6.41 17.74 5.23
CA GLN A 36 -7.18 18.73 4.47
C GLN A 36 -8.56 18.91 5.11
N SER A 37 -9.12 20.11 4.98
CA SER A 37 -10.49 20.39 5.40
C SER A 37 -11.45 19.37 4.79
N ALA A 38 -12.27 18.74 5.61
CA ALA A 38 -13.22 17.68 5.23
C ALA A 38 -12.63 16.30 4.86
N ALA A 39 -11.32 16.05 5.06
CA ALA A 39 -10.75 14.73 4.82
C ALA A 39 -11.31 13.63 5.76
N PHE A 40 -11.81 14.00 6.94
CA PHE A 40 -12.33 13.08 7.93
C PHE A 40 -13.76 13.41 8.36
N PRO A 41 -14.56 12.41 8.76
CA PRO A 41 -15.90 12.64 9.33
C PRO A 41 -15.85 13.47 10.61
N LEU A 42 -16.97 14.10 10.95
CA LEU A 42 -17.11 14.82 12.22
C LEU A 42 -16.86 13.90 13.42
N GLY A 43 -16.24 14.44 14.46
CA GLY A 43 -15.93 13.71 15.70
C GLY A 43 -14.68 12.80 15.61
N VAL A 44 -13.85 12.95 14.58
CA VAL A 44 -12.51 12.35 14.54
C VAL A 44 -11.53 13.26 15.27
N GLU A 45 -10.86 12.73 16.28
CA GLU A 45 -9.80 13.44 16.99
C GLU A 45 -8.53 13.44 16.14
N THR A 46 -7.93 14.59 15.93
CA THR A 46 -6.72 14.74 15.11
C THR A 46 -5.56 15.22 15.95
N GLN A 47 -4.45 14.49 15.92
CA GLN A 47 -3.18 14.87 16.51
C GLN A 47 -2.10 14.92 15.44
N ILE A 48 -1.19 15.90 15.56
CA ILE A 48 -0.07 16.09 14.64
C ILE A 48 1.21 15.70 15.38
N GLY A 49 2.05 14.90 14.71
CA GLY A 49 3.34 14.49 15.27
C GLY A 49 4.07 13.50 14.35
N ASP A 50 5.34 13.31 14.67
CA ASP A 50 6.21 12.35 13.98
C ASP A 50 6.18 11.00 14.71
N VAL A 51 6.02 9.89 13.98
CA VAL A 51 6.05 8.53 14.56
C VAL A 51 7.41 8.15 15.14
N THR A 52 8.44 8.92 14.82
CA THR A 52 9.79 8.75 15.39
C THR A 52 10.00 9.50 16.70
N ASP A 53 9.01 10.30 17.14
CA ASP A 53 9.03 10.98 18.44
C ASP A 53 8.28 10.15 19.50
N PRO A 54 8.99 9.55 20.47
CA PRO A 54 8.37 8.70 21.49
C PRO A 54 7.37 9.45 22.39
N VAL A 55 7.58 10.74 22.63
CA VAL A 55 6.71 11.55 23.51
C VAL A 55 5.39 11.83 22.81
N ALA A 56 5.46 12.26 21.54
CA ALA A 56 4.28 12.52 20.73
C ALA A 56 3.44 11.24 20.52
N VAL A 57 4.11 10.12 20.19
CA VAL A 57 3.44 8.82 20.00
C VAL A 57 2.82 8.32 21.31
N GLN A 58 3.51 8.44 22.46
CA GLN A 58 2.95 8.04 23.75
C GLN A 58 1.72 8.87 24.12
N SER A 59 1.74 10.18 23.85
CA SER A 59 0.56 11.04 24.05
C SER A 59 -0.63 10.61 23.20
N ALA A 60 -0.39 10.25 21.94
CA ALA A 60 -1.42 9.77 21.03
C ALA A 60 -2.05 8.43 21.45
N MET A 61 -1.32 7.60 22.23
CA MET A 61 -1.80 6.29 22.67
C MET A 61 -2.77 6.34 23.87
N HIS A 62 -3.01 7.50 24.48
CA HIS A 62 -3.87 7.58 25.66
C HIS A 62 -5.32 7.12 25.36
N GLY A 63 -5.81 6.09 26.06
CA GLY A 63 -7.15 5.53 25.88
C GLY A 63 -7.37 4.76 24.56
N VAL A 64 -6.30 4.44 23.82
CA VAL A 64 -6.35 3.68 22.58
C VAL A 64 -6.41 2.18 22.87
N GLY A 65 -7.29 1.46 22.19
CA GLY A 65 -7.39 0.01 22.32
C GLY A 65 -6.88 -0.74 21.07
N ALA A 66 -6.84 -0.06 19.90
CA ALA A 66 -6.25 -0.62 18.67
C ALA A 66 -5.49 0.45 17.90
N VAL A 67 -4.41 0.05 17.23
CA VAL A 67 -3.58 0.91 16.37
C VAL A 67 -3.56 0.36 14.95
N ILE A 68 -3.80 1.24 13.98
CA ILE A 68 -3.56 0.99 12.56
C ILE A 68 -2.33 1.78 12.15
N HIS A 69 -1.24 1.09 11.89
CA HIS A 69 0.03 1.71 11.59
C HIS A 69 0.25 1.80 10.09
N LEU A 70 -0.12 2.98 9.50
CA LEU A 70 0.07 3.29 8.08
C LEU A 70 1.31 4.17 7.85
N ALA A 71 1.76 4.89 8.87
CA ALA A 71 2.86 5.82 8.73
C ALA A 71 4.12 5.12 8.24
N ALA A 72 4.55 5.48 7.04
CA ALA A 72 5.75 4.95 6.40
C ALA A 72 6.21 5.88 5.29
N LEU A 73 7.50 5.89 5.03
CA LEU A 73 8.05 6.46 3.80
C LEU A 73 7.80 5.45 2.67
N LEU A 74 7.10 5.91 1.61
CA LEU A 74 6.69 5.06 0.50
C LEU A 74 7.85 4.78 -0.46
N HIS A 75 7.66 3.79 -1.33
CA HIS A 75 8.65 3.35 -2.31
C HIS A 75 9.10 4.50 -3.23
N ILE A 76 10.42 4.74 -3.24
CA ILE A 76 11.12 5.63 -4.18
C ILE A 76 12.16 4.79 -4.92
N VAL A 77 12.17 4.89 -6.24
CA VAL A 77 13.10 4.13 -7.08
C VAL A 77 14.53 4.66 -6.86
N ASN A 78 15.49 3.75 -6.62
CA ASN A 78 16.90 4.06 -6.41
C ASN A 78 17.17 5.17 -5.35
N PRO A 79 16.87 4.90 -4.07
CA PRO A 79 17.05 5.88 -3.01
C PRO A 79 18.54 6.24 -2.82
N THR A 80 18.82 7.52 -2.51
CA THR A 80 20.14 7.98 -2.07
C THR A 80 20.49 7.40 -0.70
N SER A 81 21.75 7.50 -0.25
CA SER A 81 22.16 7.09 1.11
C SER A 81 21.34 7.77 2.20
N GLU A 82 21.17 9.09 2.11
CA GLU A 82 20.35 9.88 3.04
C GLU A 82 18.88 9.41 3.08
N LEU A 83 18.36 9.04 1.92
CA LEU A 83 17.00 8.52 1.83
C LEU A 83 16.88 7.12 2.45
N ARG A 84 17.94 6.30 2.36
CA ARG A 84 18.00 5.00 3.05
C ARG A 84 17.96 5.17 4.58
N GLU A 85 18.71 6.10 5.13
CA GLU A 85 18.66 6.43 6.55
C GLU A 85 17.26 6.90 6.99
N LYS A 86 16.59 7.69 6.15
CA LYS A 86 15.19 8.09 6.42
C LYS A 86 14.23 6.90 6.42
N TYR A 87 14.41 5.95 5.51
CA TYR A 87 13.63 4.71 5.48
C TYR A 87 13.80 3.91 6.79
N GLU A 88 15.05 3.69 7.22
CA GLU A 88 15.34 2.98 8.47
C GLU A 88 14.72 3.71 9.66
N ARG A 89 14.94 5.01 9.78
CA ARG A 89 14.42 5.81 10.88
C ARG A 89 12.90 5.81 10.94
N ILE A 90 12.22 5.99 9.80
CA ILE A 90 10.76 6.14 9.78
C ILE A 90 10.08 4.76 9.79
N ASN A 91 10.44 3.87 8.86
CA ASN A 91 9.72 2.60 8.70
C ASN A 91 10.05 1.59 9.79
N VAL A 92 11.30 1.53 10.23
CA VAL A 92 11.73 0.58 11.27
C VAL A 92 11.68 1.25 12.65
N GLY A 93 12.38 2.37 12.84
CA GLY A 93 12.42 3.11 14.10
C GLY A 93 11.04 3.63 14.52
N GLY A 94 10.29 4.23 13.60
CA GLY A 94 8.91 4.68 13.86
C GLY A 94 7.99 3.52 14.25
N THR A 95 8.10 2.36 13.58
CA THR A 95 7.34 1.16 13.98
C THR A 95 7.72 0.70 15.37
N ALA A 96 9.02 0.67 15.72
CA ALA A 96 9.47 0.31 17.05
C ALA A 96 8.92 1.26 18.12
N THR A 97 8.92 2.57 17.86
CA THR A 97 8.35 3.60 18.74
C THR A 97 6.85 3.38 18.95
N VAL A 98 6.09 3.12 17.87
CA VAL A 98 4.64 2.85 17.95
C VAL A 98 4.37 1.58 18.76
N ILE A 99 5.11 0.50 18.54
CA ILE A 99 4.96 -0.76 19.29
C ILE A 99 5.27 -0.56 20.77
N ALA A 100 6.38 0.09 21.11
CA ALA A 100 6.75 0.36 22.50
C ALA A 100 5.66 1.17 23.24
N ALA A 101 5.14 2.21 22.61
CA ALA A 101 4.07 3.03 23.15
C ALA A 101 2.74 2.25 23.27
N ALA A 102 2.42 1.39 22.30
CA ALA A 102 1.22 0.55 22.31
C ALA A 102 1.25 -0.46 23.46
N VAL A 103 2.38 -1.15 23.65
CA VAL A 103 2.56 -2.09 24.78
C VAL A 103 2.41 -1.37 26.12
N LYS A 104 3.09 -0.22 26.28
CA LYS A 104 3.02 0.59 27.52
C LYS A 104 1.61 1.11 27.81
N ALA A 105 0.83 1.44 26.77
CA ALA A 105 -0.54 1.90 26.91
C ALA A 105 -1.58 0.76 27.08
N GLY A 106 -1.16 -0.50 27.02
CA GLY A 106 -2.05 -1.66 27.11
C GLY A 106 -2.92 -1.88 25.90
N VAL A 107 -2.48 -1.41 24.72
CA VAL A 107 -3.17 -1.62 23.44
C VAL A 107 -3.29 -3.12 23.15
N LYS A 108 -4.46 -3.55 22.70
CA LYS A 108 -4.77 -4.97 22.48
C LYS A 108 -4.55 -5.43 21.03
N ARG A 109 -4.51 -4.50 20.08
CA ARG A 109 -4.36 -4.81 18.64
C ARG A 109 -3.49 -3.76 17.96
N VAL A 110 -2.51 -4.21 17.22
CA VAL A 110 -1.72 -3.35 16.31
C VAL A 110 -1.74 -3.99 14.93
N VAL A 111 -2.27 -3.29 13.94
CA VAL A 111 -2.30 -3.74 12.55
C VAL A 111 -1.29 -2.91 11.75
N LEU A 112 -0.28 -3.57 11.19
CA LEU A 112 0.71 -2.94 10.32
C LEU A 112 0.27 -3.03 8.86
N ALA A 113 0.19 -1.90 8.18
CA ALA A 113 0.14 -1.86 6.72
C ALA A 113 1.51 -2.22 6.15
N SER A 114 1.64 -3.42 5.60
CA SER A 114 2.81 -3.89 4.86
C SER A 114 2.49 -3.99 3.36
N THR A 115 3.29 -4.70 2.60
CA THR A 115 3.23 -4.76 1.14
C THR A 115 3.62 -6.15 0.63
N ILE A 116 3.00 -6.59 -0.47
CA ILE A 116 3.43 -7.81 -1.17
C ILE A 116 4.84 -7.69 -1.78
N ALA A 117 5.38 -6.47 -1.89
CA ALA A 117 6.75 -6.27 -2.37
C ALA A 117 7.82 -6.94 -1.48
N VAL A 118 7.49 -7.33 -0.25
CA VAL A 118 8.41 -8.09 0.62
C VAL A 118 8.75 -9.47 0.07
N TYR A 119 7.93 -10.02 -0.83
CA TYR A 119 8.20 -11.30 -1.47
C TYR A 119 9.27 -11.21 -2.56
N GLY A 120 9.48 -10.01 -3.15
CA GLY A 120 10.34 -9.84 -4.32
C GLY A 120 9.72 -10.44 -5.59
N PRO A 121 10.53 -10.78 -6.60
CA PRO A 121 10.07 -11.38 -7.85
C PRO A 121 9.42 -12.74 -7.61
N SER A 122 8.25 -12.98 -8.22
CA SER A 122 7.52 -14.25 -8.08
C SER A 122 7.96 -15.32 -9.07
N ASP A 123 8.70 -14.96 -10.11
CA ASP A 123 9.18 -15.84 -11.19
C ASP A 123 8.03 -16.68 -11.80
N GLY A 124 6.87 -16.06 -12.00
CA GLY A 124 5.68 -16.70 -12.56
C GLY A 124 4.92 -17.62 -11.59
N ARG A 125 5.36 -17.76 -10.33
CA ARG A 125 4.67 -18.56 -9.30
C ARG A 125 3.59 -17.77 -8.60
N VAL A 126 2.58 -18.46 -8.08
CA VAL A 126 1.61 -17.87 -7.16
C VAL A 126 2.23 -17.84 -5.76
N VAL A 127 2.23 -16.65 -5.15
CA VAL A 127 2.82 -16.38 -3.85
C VAL A 127 1.74 -16.44 -2.76
N THR A 128 2.06 -17.08 -1.65
CA THR A 128 1.21 -17.17 -0.45
C THR A 128 1.94 -16.59 0.76
N GLU A 129 1.27 -16.51 1.92
CA GLU A 129 1.91 -16.04 3.15
C GLU A 129 3.01 -16.98 3.67
N ASP A 130 3.04 -18.24 3.20
CA ASP A 130 4.07 -19.21 3.55
C ASP A 130 5.31 -19.13 2.63
N THR A 131 5.22 -18.34 1.55
CA THR A 131 6.36 -18.07 0.66
C THR A 131 7.41 -17.25 1.41
N PRO A 132 8.67 -17.69 1.48
CA PRO A 132 9.74 -16.92 2.11
C PRO A 132 9.90 -15.55 1.45
N PRO A 133 9.99 -14.45 2.23
CA PRO A 133 10.20 -13.12 1.68
C PRO A 133 11.64 -12.94 1.16
N HIS A 134 11.77 -12.35 -0.05
CA HIS A 134 13.03 -12.00 -0.71
C HIS A 134 12.97 -10.56 -1.25
N PRO A 135 12.91 -9.54 -0.36
CA PRO A 135 12.74 -8.16 -0.78
C PRO A 135 13.91 -7.66 -1.63
N ASP A 136 13.62 -7.21 -2.85
CA ASP A 136 14.58 -6.71 -3.85
C ASP A 136 14.80 -5.21 -3.76
N THR A 137 13.95 -4.47 -3.05
CA THR A 137 14.04 -3.03 -2.85
C THR A 137 14.31 -2.67 -1.40
N PHE A 138 14.99 -1.54 -1.17
CA PHE A 138 15.26 -1.06 0.19
C PHE A 138 13.97 -0.77 0.97
N TYR A 139 12.95 -0.23 0.29
CA TYR A 139 11.61 -0.06 0.88
C TYR A 139 11.05 -1.40 1.39
N ALA A 140 11.05 -2.44 0.56
CA ALA A 140 10.54 -3.75 0.95
C ALA A 140 11.35 -4.38 2.09
N GLN A 141 12.67 -4.17 2.14
CA GLN A 141 13.52 -4.60 3.24
C GLN A 141 13.13 -3.94 4.57
N THR A 142 12.90 -2.61 4.56
CA THR A 142 12.47 -1.91 5.78
C THR A 142 11.05 -2.29 6.21
N LYS A 143 10.15 -2.60 5.26
CA LYS A 143 8.81 -3.11 5.60
C LYS A 143 8.90 -4.51 6.22
N LEU A 144 9.75 -5.39 5.70
CA LEU A 144 9.97 -6.71 6.29
C LEU A 144 10.58 -6.63 7.70
N ALA A 145 11.49 -5.68 7.94
CA ALA A 145 12.04 -5.42 9.27
C ALA A 145 10.93 -4.94 10.25
N ALA A 146 10.06 -4.04 9.80
CA ALA A 146 8.91 -3.57 10.56
C ALA A 146 7.91 -4.71 10.87
N GLU A 147 7.68 -5.64 9.93
CA GLU A 147 6.83 -6.82 10.15
C GLU A 147 7.34 -7.66 11.34
N LYS A 148 8.65 -7.91 11.42
CA LYS A 148 9.25 -8.68 12.51
C LYS A 148 8.99 -8.02 13.88
N ILE A 149 9.19 -6.71 13.99
CA ILE A 149 8.93 -5.95 15.22
C ILE A 149 7.47 -6.11 15.66
N VAL A 150 6.53 -6.01 14.72
CA VAL A 150 5.09 -6.11 15.01
C VAL A 150 4.69 -7.53 15.40
N LEU A 151 5.20 -8.56 14.73
CA LEU A 151 4.88 -9.96 15.03
C LEU A 151 5.47 -10.44 16.38
N GLU A 152 6.59 -9.86 16.80
CA GLU A 152 7.22 -10.12 18.09
C GLU A 152 6.54 -9.38 19.24
N ALA A 153 5.69 -8.39 18.96
CA ALA A 153 5.04 -7.57 19.98
C ALA A 153 4.09 -8.40 20.86
N ARG A 154 4.28 -8.26 22.18
CA ARG A 154 3.45 -8.90 23.19
C ARG A 154 2.83 -7.86 24.10
N GLY A 155 1.55 -8.05 24.42
CA GLY A 155 0.86 -7.26 25.43
C GLY A 155 1.37 -7.55 26.86
N MET A 156 0.88 -6.80 27.82
CA MET A 156 1.24 -7.00 29.24
C MET A 156 0.81 -8.39 29.78
N ASP A 157 -0.13 -9.03 29.11
CA ASP A 157 -0.61 -10.39 29.37
C ASP A 157 0.21 -11.48 28.62
N GLY A 158 1.30 -11.09 27.94
CA GLY A 158 2.14 -11.99 27.14
C GLY A 158 1.55 -12.43 25.80
N GLN A 159 0.30 -12.05 25.49
CA GLN A 159 -0.34 -12.42 24.23
C GLN A 159 0.17 -11.57 23.06
N ALA A 160 0.20 -12.16 21.86
CA ALA A 160 0.51 -11.42 20.64
C ALA A 160 -0.52 -10.31 20.42
N ILE A 161 -0.06 -9.11 20.05
CA ILE A 161 -0.92 -7.97 19.73
C ILE A 161 -0.80 -7.51 18.29
N GLY A 162 0.24 -7.94 17.58
CA GLY A 162 0.56 -7.50 16.22
C GLY A 162 -0.10 -8.34 15.15
N THR A 163 -0.59 -7.71 14.09
CA THR A 163 -1.06 -8.32 12.85
C THR A 163 -0.41 -7.61 11.68
N VAL A 164 0.03 -8.35 10.68
CA VAL A 164 0.63 -7.80 9.46
C VAL A 164 -0.30 -8.02 8.29
N LEU A 165 -0.61 -6.95 7.56
CA LEU A 165 -1.38 -7.01 6.33
C LEU A 165 -0.49 -6.59 5.17
N ARG A 166 -0.14 -7.54 4.28
CA ARG A 166 0.63 -7.31 3.05
C ARG A 166 -0.33 -6.94 1.94
N PHE A 167 -0.38 -5.66 1.62
CA PHE A 167 -1.29 -5.14 0.60
C PHE A 167 -0.78 -5.41 -0.81
N GLY A 168 -1.68 -5.85 -1.70
CA GLY A 168 -1.52 -5.75 -3.14
C GLY A 168 -1.37 -4.29 -3.59
N ALA A 169 -1.27 -4.07 -4.88
CA ALA A 169 -1.25 -2.71 -5.39
C ALA A 169 -2.61 -2.06 -5.16
N VAL A 170 -2.63 -1.04 -4.28
CA VAL A 170 -3.87 -0.36 -3.88
C VAL A 170 -4.26 0.66 -4.93
N TYR A 171 -5.54 0.64 -5.33
CA TYR A 171 -6.15 1.67 -6.16
C TYR A 171 -7.48 2.13 -5.54
N GLY A 172 -8.00 3.30 -5.94
CA GLY A 172 -9.20 3.87 -5.34
C GLY A 172 -9.20 5.39 -5.37
N SER A 173 -9.97 6.01 -4.47
CA SER A 173 -10.31 7.43 -4.48
C SER A 173 -9.12 8.40 -4.40
N LEU A 174 -8.07 8.04 -3.64
CA LEU A 174 -6.86 8.84 -3.48
C LEU A 174 -5.63 8.12 -4.05
N ILE A 175 -5.82 7.45 -5.18
CA ILE A 175 -4.76 6.70 -5.85
C ILE A 175 -3.52 7.58 -6.11
N LYS A 176 -2.34 7.01 -5.85
CA LYS A 176 -1.04 7.66 -6.11
C LYS A 176 -0.08 6.69 -6.81
N GLY A 177 0.98 7.26 -7.37
CA GLY A 177 2.06 6.47 -7.94
C GLY A 177 1.81 5.98 -9.35
N ASN A 178 2.13 4.72 -9.64
CA ASN A 178 2.16 4.21 -11.01
C ASN A 178 0.77 4.13 -11.65
N TYR A 179 -0.24 3.71 -10.90
CA TYR A 179 -1.60 3.63 -11.44
C TYR A 179 -2.24 5.00 -11.65
N GLU A 180 -1.97 5.98 -10.79
CA GLU A 180 -2.36 7.37 -11.03
C GLU A 180 -1.77 7.89 -12.35
N ARG A 181 -0.46 7.67 -12.55
CA ARG A 181 0.22 8.05 -13.80
C ARG A 181 -0.36 7.33 -15.00
N LEU A 182 -0.69 6.04 -14.88
CA LEU A 182 -1.31 5.25 -15.94
C LEU A 182 -2.69 5.83 -16.32
N VAL A 183 -3.55 6.12 -15.34
CA VAL A 183 -4.86 6.74 -15.57
C VAL A 183 -4.69 8.09 -16.28
N LYS A 184 -3.81 8.97 -15.77
CA LYS A 184 -3.54 10.28 -16.38
C LYS A 184 -2.98 10.18 -17.81
N ALA A 185 -2.13 9.19 -18.07
CA ALA A 185 -1.57 8.96 -19.42
C ALA A 185 -2.63 8.43 -20.40
N LEU A 186 -3.49 7.51 -19.97
CA LEU A 186 -4.62 7.01 -20.74
C LEU A 186 -5.66 8.10 -21.02
N ALA A 187 -5.96 8.92 -20.00
CA ALA A 187 -6.87 10.06 -20.14
C ALA A 187 -6.39 11.09 -21.18
N ARG A 188 -5.07 11.20 -21.39
CA ARG A 188 -4.46 12.13 -22.37
C ARG A 188 -4.11 11.48 -23.70
N ASN A 189 -4.45 10.20 -23.94
CA ASN A 189 -4.02 9.40 -25.09
C ASN A 189 -2.48 9.41 -25.29
N ARG A 190 -1.71 9.38 -24.21
CA ARG A 190 -0.23 9.43 -24.23
C ARG A 190 0.40 8.14 -23.69
N PHE A 191 -0.37 7.08 -23.58
CA PHE A 191 0.12 5.81 -23.08
C PHE A 191 0.26 4.80 -24.23
N VAL A 192 1.44 4.21 -24.34
CA VAL A 192 1.72 3.10 -25.23
C VAL A 192 2.18 1.91 -24.40
N PRO A 193 1.44 0.79 -24.39
CA PRO A 193 1.83 -0.42 -23.68
C PRO A 193 3.17 -0.98 -24.16
N ILE A 194 3.88 -1.66 -23.27
CA ILE A 194 5.11 -2.42 -23.58
C ILE A 194 4.81 -3.90 -23.38
N GLY A 195 5.13 -4.73 -24.36
CA GLY A 195 4.80 -6.15 -24.37
C GLY A 195 3.35 -6.41 -24.74
N ASP A 196 2.92 -7.65 -24.52
CA ASP A 196 1.56 -8.14 -24.79
C ASP A 196 0.57 -7.85 -23.64
N GLY A 197 1.06 -7.40 -22.50
CA GLY A 197 0.27 -7.13 -21.31
C GLY A 197 -0.29 -8.38 -20.62
N CYS A 198 0.22 -9.57 -20.92
CA CYS A 198 -0.20 -10.84 -20.30
C CYS A 198 0.40 -11.04 -18.89
N ASN A 199 1.35 -10.20 -18.47
CA ASN A 199 1.91 -10.27 -17.13
C ASN A 199 0.85 -9.93 -16.08
N ARG A 200 0.77 -10.78 -15.05
CA ARG A 200 -0.26 -10.66 -14.00
C ARG A 200 0.10 -9.57 -13.00
N ARG A 201 -0.95 -8.97 -12.45
CA ARG A 201 -0.89 -7.98 -11.38
C ARG A 201 -1.89 -8.33 -10.29
N THR A 202 -1.50 -8.07 -9.06
CA THR A 202 -2.35 -8.29 -7.90
C THR A 202 -2.74 -6.95 -7.30
N LEU A 203 -4.05 -6.70 -7.30
CA LEU A 203 -4.65 -5.42 -6.90
C LEU A 203 -5.49 -5.58 -5.63
N VAL A 204 -5.83 -4.46 -5.02
CA VAL A 204 -6.90 -4.34 -4.03
C VAL A 204 -7.53 -2.95 -4.11
N TYR A 205 -8.86 -2.89 -4.14
CA TYR A 205 -9.59 -1.63 -4.07
C TYR A 205 -9.57 -1.07 -2.64
N ASP A 206 -9.43 0.25 -2.48
CA ASP A 206 -9.24 0.90 -1.17
C ASP A 206 -10.36 0.62 -0.16
N LYS A 207 -11.63 0.54 -0.61
CA LYS A 207 -12.74 0.20 0.28
C LYS A 207 -12.71 -1.25 0.74
N ASP A 208 -12.33 -2.18 -0.12
CA ASP A 208 -12.13 -3.59 0.25
C ASP A 208 -10.96 -3.75 1.22
N LEU A 209 -9.85 -3.05 0.94
CA LEU A 209 -8.72 -2.98 1.85
C LEU A 209 -9.15 -2.47 3.23
N ALA A 210 -9.95 -1.40 3.28
CA ALA A 210 -10.43 -0.86 4.54
C ALA A 210 -11.27 -1.86 5.33
N ARG A 211 -12.12 -2.66 4.65
CA ARG A 211 -12.87 -3.75 5.27
C ARG A 211 -11.96 -4.84 5.82
N ALA A 212 -10.93 -5.25 5.08
CA ALA A 212 -9.93 -6.21 5.55
C ALA A 212 -9.23 -5.74 6.84
N VAL A 213 -8.87 -4.44 6.91
CA VAL A 213 -8.25 -3.84 8.11
C VAL A 213 -9.22 -3.83 9.29
N VAL A 214 -10.49 -3.51 9.09
CA VAL A 214 -11.52 -3.57 10.14
C VAL A 214 -11.68 -4.99 10.66
N LEU A 215 -11.77 -5.99 9.77
CA LEU A 215 -11.83 -7.41 10.16
C LEU A 215 -10.61 -7.84 10.98
N ALA A 216 -9.40 -7.43 10.59
CA ALA A 216 -8.17 -7.75 11.32
C ALA A 216 -8.16 -7.18 12.75
N VAL A 217 -8.85 -6.05 13.00
CA VAL A 217 -9.02 -5.49 14.36
C VAL A 217 -10.10 -6.26 15.14
N GLN A 218 -11.17 -6.69 14.48
CA GLN A 218 -12.31 -7.35 15.13
C GLN A 218 -12.02 -8.80 15.53
N HIS A 219 -11.24 -9.52 14.72
CA HIS A 219 -10.94 -10.91 14.96
C HIS A 219 -9.73 -11.10 15.89
N SER A 220 -9.95 -11.76 17.02
CA SER A 220 -8.86 -12.06 17.96
C SER A 220 -7.81 -13.02 17.40
N SER A 221 -8.20 -13.90 16.49
CA SER A 221 -7.33 -14.84 15.79
C SER A 221 -6.33 -14.17 14.83
N ALA A 222 -6.52 -12.90 14.51
CA ALA A 222 -5.58 -12.16 13.65
C ALA A 222 -4.25 -11.82 14.35
N ALA A 223 -4.20 -11.85 15.69
CA ALA A 223 -3.00 -11.53 16.45
C ALA A 223 -1.87 -12.56 16.19
N GLY A 224 -0.67 -12.06 15.91
CA GLY A 224 0.50 -12.88 15.55
C GLY A 224 0.48 -13.40 14.11
N ARG A 225 -0.46 -12.97 13.27
CA ARG A 225 -0.65 -13.48 11.91
C ARG A 225 -0.22 -12.48 10.84
N ILE A 226 0.09 -13.04 9.66
CA ILE A 226 0.34 -12.32 8.41
C ILE A 226 -0.78 -12.68 7.44
N TYR A 227 -1.32 -11.67 6.74
CA TYR A 227 -2.32 -11.87 5.70
C TYR A 227 -1.97 -11.07 4.46
N ASN A 228 -2.10 -11.70 3.29
CA ASN A 228 -2.13 -10.99 2.02
C ASN A 228 -3.53 -10.39 1.81
N VAL A 229 -3.60 -9.11 1.48
CA VAL A 229 -4.85 -8.40 1.21
C VAL A 229 -4.87 -8.01 -0.26
N THR A 230 -5.66 -8.74 -1.03
CA THR A 230 -5.82 -8.59 -2.48
C THR A 230 -7.29 -8.78 -2.83
N ASP A 231 -7.69 -8.49 -4.05
CA ASP A 231 -9.04 -8.79 -4.54
C ASP A 231 -9.29 -10.28 -4.86
N GLY A 232 -8.25 -11.11 -4.70
CA GLY A 232 -8.32 -12.56 -4.91
C GLY A 232 -8.26 -12.99 -6.37
N GLN A 233 -7.98 -12.06 -7.28
CA GLN A 233 -7.82 -12.30 -8.70
C GLN A 233 -6.39 -11.98 -9.16
N PHE A 234 -6.01 -12.53 -10.29
CA PHE A 234 -4.74 -12.25 -10.95
C PHE A 234 -5.04 -11.59 -12.29
N HIS A 235 -5.06 -10.25 -12.29
CA HIS A 235 -5.42 -9.49 -13.48
C HIS A 235 -4.24 -9.37 -14.43
N GLU A 236 -4.45 -9.63 -15.71
CA GLU A 236 -3.47 -9.29 -16.72
C GLU A 236 -3.39 -7.76 -16.88
N LEU A 237 -2.21 -7.23 -17.14
CA LEU A 237 -2.01 -5.78 -17.27
C LEU A 237 -2.87 -5.20 -18.40
N ARG A 238 -3.12 -5.96 -19.48
CA ARG A 238 -4.03 -5.55 -20.56
C ARG A 238 -5.48 -5.39 -20.11
N ASP A 239 -5.95 -6.22 -19.17
CA ASP A 239 -7.32 -6.12 -18.63
C ASP A 239 -7.46 -4.91 -17.71
N ILE A 240 -6.42 -4.60 -16.92
CA ILE A 240 -6.36 -3.37 -16.13
C ILE A 240 -6.41 -2.14 -17.04
N ILE A 241 -5.60 -2.10 -18.09
CA ILE A 241 -5.59 -0.99 -19.07
C ILE A 241 -6.96 -0.86 -19.75
N SER A 242 -7.59 -1.99 -20.11
CA SER A 242 -8.92 -2.01 -20.72
C SER A 242 -9.99 -1.47 -19.77
N SER A 243 -9.98 -1.90 -18.50
CA SER A 243 -10.93 -1.43 -17.48
C SER A 243 -10.78 0.06 -17.19
N ILE A 244 -9.54 0.56 -17.07
CA ILE A 244 -9.29 2.00 -16.91
C ILE A 244 -9.77 2.78 -18.14
N SER A 245 -9.49 2.28 -19.36
CA SER A 245 -9.92 2.93 -20.58
C SER A 245 -11.45 2.99 -20.68
N GLY A 246 -12.14 1.90 -20.33
CA GLY A 246 -13.60 1.85 -20.24
C GLY A 246 -14.17 2.86 -19.25
N ALA A 247 -13.60 2.96 -18.04
CA ALA A 247 -13.98 3.95 -17.04
C ALA A 247 -13.77 5.41 -17.50
N LEU A 248 -12.75 5.64 -18.32
CA LEU A 248 -12.50 6.94 -18.96
C LEU A 248 -13.45 7.23 -20.13
N GLY A 249 -14.25 6.26 -20.59
CA GLY A 249 -15.06 6.36 -21.81
C GLY A 249 -14.23 6.30 -23.08
N ARG A 250 -13.10 5.59 -23.08
CA ARG A 250 -12.13 5.51 -24.18
C ARG A 250 -11.91 4.07 -24.63
N LYS A 251 -11.43 3.91 -25.87
CA LYS A 251 -10.93 2.61 -26.34
C LYS A 251 -9.53 2.37 -25.79
N PRO A 252 -9.20 1.13 -25.40
CA PRO A 252 -7.84 0.79 -24.97
C PRO A 252 -6.83 0.96 -26.11
N PRO A 253 -5.54 1.21 -25.81
CA PRO A 253 -4.49 1.28 -26.82
C PRO A 253 -4.43 -0.01 -27.65
N GLN A 254 -4.37 0.11 -28.98
CA GLN A 254 -4.35 -1.04 -29.90
C GLN A 254 -2.93 -1.46 -30.30
N PHE A 255 -1.94 -0.58 -30.10
CA PHE A 255 -0.56 -0.83 -30.44
C PHE A 255 0.28 -0.92 -29.16
N SER A 256 1.22 -1.86 -29.16
CA SER A 256 2.21 -2.01 -28.09
C SER A 256 3.62 -2.07 -28.69
N ILE A 257 4.60 -1.65 -27.87
CA ILE A 257 6.02 -1.76 -28.23
C ILE A 257 6.53 -3.10 -27.71
N PRO A 258 7.16 -3.95 -28.53
CA PRO A 258 7.76 -5.20 -28.02
C PRO A 258 8.81 -4.93 -26.92
N VAL A 259 8.89 -5.83 -25.94
CA VAL A 259 9.76 -5.66 -24.75
C VAL A 259 11.24 -5.48 -25.12
N GLY A 260 11.76 -6.29 -26.07
CA GLY A 260 13.15 -6.22 -26.49
C GLY A 260 13.56 -4.84 -27.00
N PRO A 261 12.93 -4.29 -28.05
CA PRO A 261 13.17 -2.92 -28.51
C PRO A 261 12.99 -1.85 -27.43
N ALA A 262 11.94 -1.93 -26.63
CA ALA A 262 11.72 -0.97 -25.54
C ALA A 262 12.88 -0.97 -24.52
N ARG A 263 13.37 -2.15 -24.16
CA ARG A 263 14.50 -2.32 -23.24
C ARG A 263 15.82 -1.81 -23.80
N ILE A 264 16.07 -2.00 -25.11
CA ILE A 264 17.26 -1.45 -25.80
C ILE A 264 17.21 0.08 -25.78
N VAL A 265 16.08 0.68 -26.17
CA VAL A 265 15.91 2.14 -26.17
C VAL A 265 16.08 2.72 -24.76
N ALA A 266 15.42 2.11 -23.75
CA ALA A 266 15.58 2.51 -22.36
C ALA A 266 17.03 2.44 -21.90
N GLY A 267 17.76 1.39 -22.30
CA GLY A 267 19.17 1.22 -22.01
C GLY A 267 20.05 2.28 -22.64
N PHE A 268 19.80 2.63 -23.88
CA PHE A 268 20.52 3.70 -24.58
C PHE A 268 20.35 5.05 -23.85
N PHE A 269 19.12 5.41 -23.48
CA PHE A 269 18.86 6.62 -22.69
C PHE A 269 19.54 6.59 -21.31
N GLU A 270 19.47 5.45 -20.63
CA GLU A 270 20.10 5.24 -19.32
C GLU A 270 21.63 5.47 -19.41
N ASP A 271 22.29 4.80 -20.37
CA ASP A 271 23.74 4.86 -20.56
C ASP A 271 24.20 6.27 -20.99
N THR A 272 23.46 6.93 -21.90
CA THR A 272 23.77 8.28 -22.39
C THR A 272 23.63 9.32 -21.27
N LEU A 273 22.53 9.29 -20.51
CA LEU A 273 22.31 10.24 -19.42
C LEU A 273 23.29 10.02 -18.28
N ARG A 274 23.69 8.77 -18.03
CA ARG A 274 24.72 8.44 -17.04
C ARG A 274 26.09 9.05 -17.38
N LEU A 275 26.45 9.10 -18.67
CA LEU A 275 27.70 9.72 -19.12
C LEU A 275 27.76 11.22 -18.80
N ILE A 276 26.61 11.91 -18.79
CA ILE A 276 26.52 13.35 -18.45
C ILE A 276 26.14 13.59 -16.98
N GLY A 277 26.20 12.54 -16.12
CA GLY A 277 25.90 12.65 -14.70
C GLY A 277 24.41 12.80 -14.36
N CYS A 278 23.51 12.61 -15.33
CA CYS A 278 22.06 12.71 -15.16
C CYS A 278 21.41 11.34 -14.96
N ARG A 279 20.33 11.30 -14.17
CA ARG A 279 19.53 10.08 -14.01
C ARG A 279 18.48 9.99 -15.11
N SER A 280 18.38 8.83 -15.76
CA SER A 280 17.33 8.59 -16.73
C SER A 280 15.98 8.38 -16.03
N PRO A 281 14.89 9.01 -16.48
CA PRO A 281 13.55 8.75 -15.97
C PRO A 281 13.01 7.37 -16.39
N ILE A 282 13.56 6.80 -17.47
CA ILE A 282 13.24 5.45 -17.98
C ILE A 282 14.55 4.70 -18.11
N CYS A 283 14.65 3.54 -17.46
CA CYS A 283 15.82 2.66 -17.49
C CYS A 283 15.41 1.21 -17.75
N ARG A 284 16.37 0.32 -17.97
CA ARG A 284 16.10 -1.12 -18.16
C ARG A 284 15.24 -1.69 -17.02
N ALA A 285 15.57 -1.33 -15.78
CA ALA A 285 14.83 -1.76 -14.60
C ALA A 285 13.37 -1.29 -14.60
N THR A 286 13.06 -0.13 -15.20
CA THR A 286 11.68 0.34 -15.35
C THR A 286 10.87 -0.58 -16.27
N ILE A 287 11.48 -1.04 -17.38
CA ILE A 287 10.84 -1.96 -18.32
C ILE A 287 10.65 -3.33 -17.67
N ASP A 288 11.70 -3.84 -17.00
CA ASP A 288 11.67 -5.14 -16.32
C ASP A 288 10.57 -5.15 -15.23
N LYS A 289 10.46 -4.07 -14.44
CA LYS A 289 9.40 -3.92 -13.42
C LYS A 289 8.00 -3.76 -14.02
N TYR A 290 7.89 -3.13 -15.20
CA TYR A 290 6.62 -2.99 -15.92
C TYR A 290 6.12 -4.35 -16.46
N THR A 291 7.02 -5.24 -16.88
CA THR A 291 6.69 -6.55 -17.43
C THR A 291 6.75 -7.69 -16.41
N GLU A 292 7.08 -7.40 -15.15
CA GLU A 292 7.13 -8.36 -14.06
C GLU A 292 5.77 -9.02 -13.84
N ASP A 293 5.76 -10.33 -13.53
CA ASP A 293 4.56 -11.08 -13.20
C ASP A 293 4.40 -11.18 -11.69
N ILE A 294 3.25 -10.70 -11.16
CA ILE A 294 2.98 -10.66 -9.74
C ILE A 294 1.61 -11.27 -9.45
N ALA A 295 1.60 -12.48 -8.89
CA ALA A 295 0.39 -13.19 -8.51
C ALA A 295 0.45 -13.59 -7.03
N VAL A 296 -0.35 -12.93 -6.18
CA VAL A 296 -0.36 -13.14 -4.73
C VAL A 296 -1.75 -13.54 -4.27
N GLU A 297 -1.87 -14.71 -3.65
CA GLU A 297 -3.13 -15.29 -3.16
C GLU A 297 -3.55 -14.65 -1.82
N ASN A 298 -4.86 -14.52 -1.60
CA ASN A 298 -5.47 -14.01 -0.36
C ASN A 298 -6.29 -15.07 0.41
N LYS A 299 -6.00 -16.34 0.19
CA LYS A 299 -6.80 -17.44 0.71
C LYS A 299 -6.86 -17.45 2.24
N ARG A 300 -5.75 -17.15 2.91
CA ARG A 300 -5.65 -17.16 4.37
C ARG A 300 -6.61 -16.16 5.02
N ILE A 301 -6.63 -14.91 4.58
CA ILE A 301 -7.53 -13.90 5.14
C ILE A 301 -9.01 -14.22 4.88
N ARG A 302 -9.31 -14.84 3.73
CA ARG A 302 -10.67 -15.29 3.41
C ARG A 302 -11.13 -16.39 4.37
N GLN A 303 -10.28 -17.37 4.65
CA GLN A 303 -10.61 -18.52 5.49
C GLN A 303 -10.65 -18.18 6.98
N GLU A 304 -9.71 -17.37 7.46
CA GLU A 304 -9.56 -17.10 8.89
C GLU A 304 -10.37 -15.90 9.36
N LEU A 305 -10.56 -14.87 8.52
CA LEU A 305 -11.27 -13.63 8.88
C LEU A 305 -12.56 -13.41 8.09
N GLY A 306 -12.92 -14.31 7.18
CA GLY A 306 -14.14 -14.18 6.37
C GLY A 306 -14.09 -13.01 5.38
N PHE A 307 -12.91 -12.53 5.01
CA PHE A 307 -12.78 -11.42 4.06
C PHE A 307 -13.24 -11.83 2.66
N VAL A 308 -14.20 -11.09 2.10
CA VAL A 308 -14.67 -11.25 0.73
C VAL A 308 -14.60 -9.89 0.03
N PRO A 309 -13.78 -9.72 -1.02
CA PRO A 309 -13.80 -8.52 -1.85
C PRO A 309 -15.18 -8.28 -2.45
N GLU A 310 -15.64 -7.03 -2.47
CA GLU A 310 -16.96 -6.64 -3.01
C GLU A 310 -16.84 -5.96 -4.38
N TYR A 311 -15.65 -5.45 -4.69
CA TYR A 311 -15.39 -4.72 -5.93
C TYR A 311 -14.68 -5.61 -6.94
N ASP A 312 -15.25 -5.72 -8.12
CA ASP A 312 -14.54 -6.22 -9.29
C ASP A 312 -13.66 -5.12 -9.92
N LEU A 313 -12.83 -5.52 -10.87
CA LEU A 313 -11.89 -4.61 -11.54
C LEU A 313 -12.60 -3.43 -12.21
N SER A 314 -13.75 -3.67 -12.85
CA SER A 314 -14.50 -2.64 -13.58
C SER A 314 -15.14 -1.63 -12.62
N ALA A 315 -15.85 -2.11 -11.61
CA ALA A 315 -16.49 -1.25 -10.62
C ALA A 315 -15.48 -0.38 -9.86
N GLY A 316 -14.37 -0.98 -9.43
CA GLY A 316 -13.32 -0.24 -8.73
C GLY A 316 -12.67 0.84 -9.57
N TRP A 317 -12.39 0.57 -10.87
CA TRP A 317 -11.82 1.59 -11.76
C TRP A 317 -12.84 2.67 -12.15
N CYS A 318 -14.13 2.33 -12.30
CA CYS A 318 -15.17 3.33 -12.51
C CYS A 318 -15.24 4.33 -11.35
N GLU A 319 -15.27 3.86 -10.11
CA GLU A 319 -15.27 4.73 -8.93
C GLU A 319 -13.95 5.53 -8.81
N THR A 320 -12.80 4.90 -9.07
CA THR A 320 -11.49 5.57 -9.04
C THR A 320 -11.43 6.74 -10.02
N VAL A 321 -11.85 6.52 -11.27
CA VAL A 321 -11.84 7.56 -12.31
C VAL A 321 -12.85 8.67 -11.98
N SER A 322 -14.04 8.33 -11.44
CA SER A 322 -15.00 9.33 -10.97
C SER A 322 -14.41 10.22 -9.89
N ALA A 323 -13.81 9.63 -8.85
CA ALA A 323 -13.16 10.38 -7.79
C ALA A 323 -12.03 11.29 -8.29
N MET A 324 -11.21 10.83 -9.24
CA MET A 324 -10.15 11.65 -9.85
C MET A 324 -10.72 12.84 -10.66
N ARG A 325 -11.87 12.67 -11.31
CA ARG A 325 -12.58 13.78 -12.01
C ARG A 325 -13.13 14.80 -11.02
N GLU A 326 -13.76 14.34 -9.96
CA GLU A 326 -14.29 15.20 -8.89
C GLU A 326 -13.20 16.00 -8.19
N ALA A 327 -12.01 15.43 -8.03
CA ALA A 327 -10.84 16.09 -7.47
C ALA A 327 -10.13 17.04 -8.46
N GLY A 328 -10.51 17.08 -9.74
CA GLY A 328 -9.86 17.88 -10.78
C GLY A 328 -8.51 17.35 -11.24
N ASP A 329 -8.24 16.07 -11.03
CA ASP A 329 -6.99 15.41 -11.36
C ASP A 329 -6.92 14.90 -12.83
N LEU A 330 -8.08 14.88 -13.52
CA LEU A 330 -8.25 14.40 -14.90
C LEU A 330 -8.82 15.47 -15.82
#